data_6513a9b15c66112261e8813d3a0ced3a
#
_entry.id   6513a9b15c66112261e8813d3a0ced3a
#
_cell.length_a   1.000
_cell.length_b   1.000
_cell.length_c   1.000
_cell.angle_alpha   90.00
_cell.angle_beta   90.00
_cell.angle_gamma   90.00
#
_symmetry.space_group_name_H-M   'P 1'
#
loop_
_entity.id
_entity.type
_entity.pdbx_description
1 polymer ?
#
loop_
_entity_poly.entity_id
_entity_poly.type
_entity_poly.pdbx_seq_one_letter_code
_entity_poly.pdbx_strand_id
1 'polypeptide(L)'
;MENLLAATDDTIKCLKRRKFITTTLKASAALTLMNVPDIVKAAGIFDGDLSIQDVIDLILKEIPEAPFKETVDTIKSGNAANKVTGIVTTMFATVGVIKEAIKLKANFIIAHEPTFYNHLDNVKWVENNKVVAQKQELLAKNNITVWRFHDYWHTYKPDGIFYGVIKKLDWQNYLQPDKGITLPATTLKNIILHLKSNLGIAHVRVIGDLSKTCEKIVLIPGAAGGHMQVSIAEKFAPDLLIVGELQEWETAEYIRDAGLLGSNISLIVLGHAESEEPGMEWLADWLQPKIPTIKINHIASQSPFTWV
;
A
#
# COMPACT_ATOMS: atom_id res chain seq x y z
N MET A 1 40.13 50.80 6.59
CA MET A 1 38.91 51.10 5.79
C MET A 1 38.10 49.85 5.52
N GLU A 2 38.08 48.85 6.47
CA GLU A 2 37.41 47.53 6.32
C GLU A 2 36.30 47.26 7.37
N ASN A 3 35.97 48.25 8.22
CA ASN A 3 34.98 48.05 9.29
C ASN A 3 33.64 48.81 9.08
N LEU A 4 33.38 49.32 7.86
CA LEU A 4 32.13 50.08 7.60
C LEU A 4 31.15 49.32 6.67
N LEU A 5 31.51 48.14 6.13
CA LEU A 5 30.66 47.35 5.21
C LEU A 5 29.90 46.20 5.86
N ALA A 6 30.27 45.81 7.11
CA ALA A 6 29.62 44.72 7.81
C ALA A 6 28.31 45.11 8.52
N ALA A 7 28.09 46.42 8.78
CA ALA A 7 26.91 46.90 9.53
C ALA A 7 25.66 47.12 8.68
N THR A 8 25.79 47.14 7.33
CA THR A 8 24.66 47.41 6.41
C THR A 8 23.88 46.13 6.02
N ASP A 9 24.53 44.97 6.02
CA ASP A 9 23.90 43.73 5.54
C ASP A 9 22.98 43.12 6.60
N ASP A 10 23.32 43.20 7.87
CA ASP A 10 22.48 42.71 8.96
C ASP A 10 21.23 43.58 9.20
N THR A 11 21.32 44.89 8.97
CA THR A 11 20.17 45.78 9.08
C THR A 11 19.16 45.57 7.95
N ILE A 12 19.63 45.27 6.75
CA ILE A 12 18.78 44.96 5.59
C ILE A 12 18.11 43.58 5.76
N LYS A 13 18.81 42.57 6.32
CA LYS A 13 18.23 41.28 6.65
C LYS A 13 17.16 41.37 7.72
N CYS A 14 17.36 42.22 8.74
CA CYS A 14 16.39 42.45 9.80
C CYS A 14 15.12 43.15 9.31
N LEU A 15 15.25 44.13 8.39
CA LEU A 15 14.11 44.81 7.78
C LEU A 15 13.31 43.90 6.83
N LYS A 16 13.97 43.03 6.08
CA LYS A 16 13.29 42.01 5.23
C LYS A 16 12.54 40.98 6.07
N ARG A 17 13.08 40.50 7.18
CA ARG A 17 12.40 39.61 8.12
C ARG A 17 11.18 40.26 8.78
N ARG A 18 11.28 41.54 9.21
CA ARG A 18 10.12 42.24 9.81
C ARG A 18 8.98 42.45 8.80
N LYS A 19 9.30 42.81 7.53
CA LYS A 19 8.27 42.89 6.48
C LYS A 19 7.63 41.56 6.14
N PHE A 20 8.40 40.47 6.14
CA PHE A 20 7.86 39.13 5.92
C PHE A 20 6.90 38.72 7.05
N ILE A 21 7.28 38.91 8.32
CA ILE A 21 6.45 38.60 9.48
C ILE A 21 5.16 39.44 9.52
N THR A 22 5.24 40.73 9.19
CA THR A 22 4.04 41.59 9.16
C THR A 22 3.13 41.31 7.98
N THR A 23 3.64 40.83 6.85
CA THR A 23 2.82 40.40 5.70
C THR A 23 2.15 39.05 5.98
N THR A 24 2.84 38.14 6.64
CA THR A 24 2.27 36.82 7.04
C THR A 24 1.21 36.98 8.13
N LEU A 25 1.42 37.89 9.10
CA LEU A 25 0.41 38.18 10.13
C LEU A 25 -0.83 38.90 9.57
N LYS A 26 -0.69 39.74 8.54
CA LYS A 26 -1.84 40.35 7.87
C LYS A 26 -2.61 39.38 6.97
N ALA A 27 -1.93 38.41 6.37
CA ALA A 27 -2.57 37.28 5.66
C ALA A 27 -3.32 36.33 6.61
N SER A 28 -2.77 36.08 7.81
CA SER A 28 -3.42 35.24 8.83
C SER A 28 -4.65 35.91 9.45
N ALA A 29 -4.69 37.25 9.55
CA ALA A 29 -5.84 37.98 10.06
C ALA A 29 -6.97 38.12 9.02
N ALA A 30 -6.69 37.98 7.73
CA ALA A 30 -7.72 37.97 6.68
C ALA A 30 -8.39 36.60 6.51
N LEU A 31 -7.77 35.52 6.99
CA LEU A 31 -8.36 34.16 6.99
C LEU A 31 -9.37 33.91 8.12
N THR A 32 -9.42 34.77 9.13
CA THR A 32 -10.35 34.63 10.29
C THR A 32 -11.75 35.19 10.05
N LEU A 33 -12.04 35.73 8.86
CA LEU A 33 -13.38 36.24 8.49
C LEU A 33 -14.04 35.50 7.32
N MET A 34 -13.42 34.43 6.79
CA MET A 34 -14.13 33.52 5.89
C MET A 34 -14.97 32.57 6.72
N ASN A 35 -16.26 32.59 6.53
CA ASN A 35 -17.18 31.65 7.15
C ASN A 35 -16.71 30.21 6.87
N VAL A 36 -16.47 29.43 7.93
CA VAL A 36 -16.07 28.02 7.86
C VAL A 36 -16.93 27.20 6.86
N PRO A 37 -18.24 27.49 6.67
CA PRO A 37 -19.06 26.85 5.65
C PRO A 37 -18.57 27.01 4.20
N ASP A 38 -17.96 28.15 3.84
CA ASP A 38 -17.55 28.42 2.45
C ASP A 38 -16.19 27.76 2.10
N ILE A 39 -15.32 27.58 3.09
CA ILE A 39 -14.06 26.82 2.92
C ILE A 39 -14.37 25.33 2.74
N VAL A 40 -15.33 24.81 3.47
CA VAL A 40 -15.81 23.43 3.39
C VAL A 40 -16.46 23.14 2.03
N LYS A 41 -17.24 24.11 1.47
CA LYS A 41 -17.79 24.00 0.11
C LYS A 41 -16.74 24.09 -1.00
N ALA A 42 -15.69 24.90 -0.83
CA ALA A 42 -14.63 25.02 -1.80
C ALA A 42 -13.69 23.79 -1.85
N ALA A 43 -13.66 22.99 -0.75
CA ALA A 43 -12.91 21.75 -0.66
C ALA A 43 -13.65 20.53 -1.25
N GLY A 44 -14.87 20.70 -1.78
CA GLY A 44 -15.66 19.59 -2.34
C GLY A 44 -16.04 18.53 -1.29
N ILE A 45 -16.15 18.92 -0.02
CA ILE A 45 -16.61 18.00 1.03
C ILE A 45 -18.10 17.73 0.74
N PHE A 46 -18.35 16.52 0.27
CA PHE A 46 -19.69 16.02 0.00
C PHE A 46 -20.49 15.97 1.31
N ASP A 47 -21.39 16.93 1.50
CA ASP A 47 -22.42 16.90 2.54
C ASP A 47 -23.64 16.16 1.97
N GLY A 48 -23.45 14.90 1.65
CA GLY A 48 -24.47 14.10 0.99
C GLY A 48 -24.23 12.61 1.11
N ASP A 49 -25.24 11.87 0.80
CA ASP A 49 -25.27 10.42 0.76
C ASP A 49 -24.43 9.87 -0.41
N LEU A 50 -23.12 9.67 -0.22
CA LEU A 50 -22.26 9.06 -1.24
C LEU A 50 -22.70 7.64 -1.53
N SER A 51 -22.85 7.30 -2.80
CA SER A 51 -22.91 5.92 -3.27
C SER A 51 -21.51 5.30 -3.31
N ILE A 52 -21.45 3.97 -3.37
CA ILE A 52 -20.19 3.25 -3.57
C ILE A 52 -19.55 3.66 -4.90
N GLN A 53 -20.36 3.91 -5.95
CA GLN A 53 -19.85 4.37 -7.24
C GLN A 53 -19.18 5.75 -7.12
N ASP A 54 -19.74 6.67 -6.34
CA ASP A 54 -19.14 7.99 -6.13
C ASP A 54 -17.75 7.89 -5.48
N VAL A 55 -17.58 6.94 -4.55
CA VAL A 55 -16.27 6.68 -3.93
C VAL A 55 -15.29 6.07 -4.93
N ILE A 56 -15.74 5.11 -5.74
CA ILE A 56 -14.91 4.52 -6.81
C ILE A 56 -14.48 5.62 -7.80
N ASP A 57 -15.39 6.45 -8.25
CA ASP A 57 -15.11 7.54 -9.19
C ASP A 57 -14.14 8.58 -8.61
N LEU A 58 -14.27 8.87 -7.29
CA LEU A 58 -13.34 9.74 -6.58
C LEU A 58 -11.92 9.16 -6.57
N ILE A 59 -11.78 7.86 -6.30
CA ILE A 59 -10.49 7.17 -6.33
C ILE A 59 -9.91 7.17 -7.73
N LEU A 60 -10.70 6.81 -8.75
CA LEU A 60 -10.25 6.70 -10.14
C LEU A 60 -9.78 8.03 -10.73
N LYS A 61 -10.29 9.17 -10.28
CA LYS A 61 -9.80 10.51 -10.68
C LYS A 61 -8.34 10.75 -10.34
N GLU A 62 -7.82 10.06 -9.34
CA GLU A 62 -6.42 10.18 -8.91
C GLU A 62 -5.49 9.18 -9.62
N ILE A 63 -6.06 8.26 -10.42
CA ILE A 63 -5.30 7.21 -11.10
C ILE A 63 -5.00 7.65 -12.53
N PRO A 64 -3.71 7.68 -12.94
CA PRO A 64 -3.36 7.98 -14.33
C PRO A 64 -4.06 7.03 -15.32
N GLU A 65 -4.60 7.60 -16.40
CA GLU A 65 -5.22 6.86 -17.51
C GLU A 65 -6.48 6.03 -17.15
N ALA A 66 -7.01 6.15 -15.92
CA ALA A 66 -8.27 5.49 -15.57
C ALA A 66 -9.48 6.17 -16.28
N PRO A 67 -10.54 5.39 -16.62
CA PRO A 67 -10.68 3.95 -16.40
C PRO A 67 -9.97 3.12 -17.49
N PHE A 68 -9.38 1.99 -17.10
CA PHE A 68 -8.70 1.08 -18.03
C PHE A 68 -9.71 0.30 -18.87
N LYS A 69 -9.34 0.04 -20.14
CA LYS A 69 -10.17 -0.76 -21.06
C LYS A 69 -10.31 -2.21 -20.59
N GLU A 70 -9.22 -2.76 -20.03
CA GLU A 70 -9.15 -4.10 -19.48
C GLU A 70 -8.53 -4.01 -18.08
N THR A 71 -9.21 -4.57 -17.09
CA THR A 71 -8.74 -4.60 -15.69
C THR A 71 -9.48 -5.66 -14.90
N VAL A 72 -8.82 -6.17 -13.88
CA VAL A 72 -9.45 -7.01 -12.84
C VAL A 72 -10.21 -6.19 -11.79
N ASP A 73 -10.07 -4.86 -11.80
CA ASP A 73 -10.61 -3.94 -10.79
C ASP A 73 -12.09 -3.64 -11.03
N THR A 74 -12.92 -4.63 -10.77
CA THR A 74 -14.37 -4.58 -10.94
C THR A 74 -15.09 -4.93 -9.64
N ILE A 75 -16.40 -4.64 -9.59
CA ILE A 75 -17.25 -5.11 -8.51
C ILE A 75 -17.33 -6.64 -8.56
N LYS A 76 -16.96 -7.29 -7.48
CA LYS A 76 -16.96 -8.75 -7.33
C LYS A 76 -18.22 -9.26 -6.64
N SER A 77 -18.88 -8.42 -5.85
CA SER A 77 -20.14 -8.70 -5.14
C SER A 77 -20.85 -7.41 -4.83
N GLY A 78 -22.18 -7.45 -4.70
CA GLY A 78 -22.99 -6.32 -4.27
C GLY A 78 -23.37 -5.36 -5.40
N ASN A 79 -23.67 -4.10 -5.04
CA ASN A 79 -24.17 -3.08 -5.96
C ASN A 79 -23.51 -1.72 -5.66
N ALA A 80 -22.84 -1.14 -6.65
CA ALA A 80 -22.18 0.16 -6.53
C ALA A 80 -23.15 1.35 -6.35
N ALA A 81 -24.45 1.18 -6.66
CA ALA A 81 -25.45 2.20 -6.42
C ALA A 81 -25.87 2.33 -4.93
N ASN A 82 -25.47 1.38 -4.09
CA ASN A 82 -25.78 1.44 -2.66
C ASN A 82 -25.06 2.64 -2.00
N LYS A 83 -25.77 3.28 -1.06
CA LYS A 83 -25.18 4.29 -0.18
C LYS A 83 -24.07 3.66 0.67
N VAL A 84 -22.92 4.34 0.80
CA VAL A 84 -21.82 3.90 1.67
C VAL A 84 -22.17 4.16 3.13
N THR A 85 -22.01 3.13 3.97
CA THR A 85 -22.18 3.25 5.44
C THR A 85 -20.85 3.20 6.19
N GLY A 86 -19.82 2.68 5.56
CA GLY A 86 -18.45 2.57 6.04
C GLY A 86 -17.62 1.79 5.02
N ILE A 87 -16.30 1.99 5.05
CA ILE A 87 -15.35 1.38 4.12
C ILE A 87 -14.37 0.52 4.89
N VAL A 88 -14.02 -0.63 4.32
CA VAL A 88 -12.93 -1.50 4.78
C VAL A 88 -11.93 -1.64 3.64
N THR A 89 -10.63 -1.39 3.89
CA THR A 89 -9.53 -1.76 3.00
C THR A 89 -8.87 -3.04 3.51
N THR A 90 -8.45 -3.92 2.60
CA THR A 90 -7.85 -5.22 2.96
C THR A 90 -7.09 -5.81 1.78
N MET A 91 -6.18 -6.75 2.04
CA MET A 91 -5.59 -7.55 0.96
C MET A 91 -6.61 -8.51 0.36
N PHE A 92 -7.14 -9.41 1.15
CA PHE A 92 -8.12 -10.41 0.72
C PHE A 92 -9.46 -10.18 1.43
N ALA A 93 -10.57 -10.14 0.70
CA ALA A 93 -11.90 -10.14 1.28
C ALA A 93 -12.24 -11.54 1.84
N THR A 94 -11.51 -11.98 2.88
CA THR A 94 -11.75 -13.26 3.56
C THR A 94 -13.08 -13.26 4.30
N VAL A 95 -13.59 -14.43 4.67
CA VAL A 95 -14.78 -14.54 5.53
C VAL A 95 -14.55 -13.84 6.88
N GLY A 96 -13.32 -13.86 7.39
CA GLY A 96 -12.92 -13.12 8.59
C GLY A 96 -13.11 -11.62 8.42
N VAL A 97 -12.55 -11.05 7.36
CA VAL A 97 -12.67 -9.62 7.01
C VAL A 97 -14.14 -9.23 6.80
N ILE A 98 -14.93 -10.05 6.09
CA ILE A 98 -16.36 -9.78 5.87
C ILE A 98 -17.12 -9.72 7.21
N LYS A 99 -16.85 -10.63 8.15
CA LYS A 99 -17.46 -10.62 9.47
C LYS A 99 -17.08 -9.38 10.29
N GLU A 100 -15.84 -8.91 10.19
CA GLU A 100 -15.42 -7.66 10.84
C GLU A 100 -16.07 -6.44 10.19
N ALA A 101 -16.20 -6.40 8.87
CA ALA A 101 -16.92 -5.34 8.17
C ALA A 101 -18.38 -5.26 8.64
N ILE A 102 -19.06 -6.42 8.82
CA ILE A 102 -20.42 -6.49 9.38
C ILE A 102 -20.48 -5.88 10.79
N LYS A 103 -19.54 -6.22 11.68
CA LYS A 103 -19.47 -5.66 13.04
C LYS A 103 -19.28 -4.15 13.02
N LEU A 104 -18.48 -3.64 12.08
CA LEU A 104 -18.22 -2.22 11.89
C LEU A 104 -19.39 -1.49 11.17
N LYS A 105 -20.40 -2.22 10.70
CA LYS A 105 -21.49 -1.71 9.85
C LYS A 105 -20.99 -1.08 8.55
N ALA A 106 -19.85 -1.54 8.06
CA ALA A 106 -19.27 -1.12 6.78
C ALA A 106 -19.83 -2.02 5.67
N ASN A 107 -20.36 -1.41 4.62
CA ASN A 107 -20.95 -2.12 3.50
C ASN A 107 -20.12 -2.05 2.21
N PHE A 108 -18.94 -1.43 2.25
CA PHE A 108 -18.03 -1.36 1.13
C PHE A 108 -16.65 -1.90 1.51
N ILE A 109 -16.21 -2.97 0.84
CA ILE A 109 -14.88 -3.55 1.00
C ILE A 109 -14.08 -3.26 -0.27
N ILE A 110 -12.94 -2.63 -0.11
CA ILE A 110 -11.93 -2.43 -1.15
C ILE A 110 -10.84 -3.48 -0.90
N ALA A 111 -10.80 -4.51 -1.75
CA ALA A 111 -9.87 -5.62 -1.63
C ALA A 111 -8.83 -5.55 -2.76
N HIS A 112 -7.56 -5.79 -2.44
CA HIS A 112 -6.51 -5.79 -3.44
C HIS A 112 -6.53 -7.07 -4.27
N GLU A 113 -6.63 -8.20 -3.63
CA GLU A 113 -6.52 -9.53 -4.22
C GLU A 113 -7.88 -10.19 -4.50
N PRO A 114 -7.89 -11.32 -5.26
CA PRO A 114 -9.12 -11.98 -5.65
C PRO A 114 -10.05 -12.34 -4.48
N THR A 115 -11.32 -12.12 -4.69
CA THR A 115 -12.36 -12.52 -3.74
C THR A 115 -12.68 -14.01 -3.86
N PHE A 116 -12.55 -14.62 -5.06
CA PHE A 116 -13.00 -15.98 -5.36
C PHE A 116 -11.90 -16.87 -5.94
N TYR A 117 -10.67 -16.82 -5.37
CA TYR A 117 -9.62 -17.84 -5.48
C TYR A 117 -8.95 -18.01 -6.85
N ASN A 118 -9.07 -17.06 -7.75
CA ASN A 118 -8.29 -16.97 -8.99
C ASN A 118 -8.15 -15.53 -9.46
N HIS A 119 -7.11 -15.25 -10.25
CA HIS A 119 -6.75 -13.87 -10.64
C HIS A 119 -7.89 -13.09 -11.30
N LEU A 120 -8.73 -13.73 -12.10
CA LEU A 120 -9.85 -13.06 -12.80
C LEU A 120 -11.15 -13.03 -11.97
N ASP A 121 -11.16 -13.60 -10.77
CA ASP A 121 -12.39 -13.82 -9.97
C ASP A 121 -13.49 -14.59 -10.74
N ASN A 122 -13.10 -15.45 -11.69
CA ASN A 122 -14.03 -16.27 -12.41
C ASN A 122 -14.56 -17.40 -11.52
N VAL A 123 -15.84 -17.37 -11.20
CA VAL A 123 -16.49 -18.35 -10.31
C VAL A 123 -16.98 -19.62 -10.99
N LYS A 124 -16.92 -19.74 -12.33
CA LYS A 124 -17.43 -20.90 -13.07
C LYS A 124 -16.80 -22.22 -12.63
N TRP A 125 -15.50 -22.22 -12.33
CA TRP A 125 -14.78 -23.44 -11.89
C TRP A 125 -15.12 -23.86 -10.47
N VAL A 126 -15.78 -23.00 -9.70
CA VAL A 126 -16.19 -23.20 -8.30
C VAL A 126 -17.69 -22.96 -8.08
N GLU A 127 -18.50 -22.92 -9.13
CA GLU A 127 -19.93 -22.56 -9.05
C GLU A 127 -20.73 -23.49 -8.10
N ASN A 128 -20.32 -24.77 -7.99
CA ASN A 128 -20.94 -25.73 -7.08
C ASN A 128 -20.18 -25.89 -5.73
N ASN A 129 -19.23 -24.99 -5.44
CA ASN A 129 -18.43 -25.06 -4.24
C ASN A 129 -19.17 -24.45 -3.04
N LYS A 130 -19.34 -25.23 -1.98
CA LYS A 130 -20.07 -24.80 -0.76
C LYS A 130 -19.44 -23.56 -0.11
N VAL A 131 -18.11 -23.45 -0.10
CA VAL A 131 -17.41 -22.32 0.51
C VAL A 131 -17.70 -21.03 -0.26
N VAL A 132 -17.67 -21.09 -1.61
CA VAL A 132 -18.00 -19.96 -2.46
C VAL A 132 -19.45 -19.55 -2.26
N ALA A 133 -20.38 -20.50 -2.32
CA ALA A 133 -21.82 -20.23 -2.12
C ALA A 133 -22.10 -19.56 -0.77
N GLN A 134 -21.53 -20.07 0.32
CA GLN A 134 -21.68 -19.48 1.67
C GLN A 134 -21.05 -18.11 1.78
N LYS A 135 -19.90 -17.86 1.13
CA LYS A 135 -19.27 -16.53 1.10
C LYS A 135 -20.13 -15.53 0.34
N GLN A 136 -20.68 -15.93 -0.82
CA GLN A 136 -21.59 -15.09 -1.61
C GLN A 136 -22.88 -14.79 -0.84
N GLU A 137 -23.47 -15.78 -0.17
CA GLU A 137 -24.65 -15.62 0.69
C GLU A 137 -24.37 -14.63 1.83
N LEU A 138 -23.21 -14.75 2.50
CA LEU A 138 -22.82 -13.86 3.59
C LEU A 138 -22.72 -12.41 3.12
N LEU A 139 -22.12 -12.15 1.96
CA LEU A 139 -22.02 -10.83 1.33
C LEU A 139 -23.40 -10.29 0.97
N ALA A 140 -24.22 -11.07 0.28
CA ALA A 140 -25.54 -10.68 -0.18
C ALA A 140 -26.50 -10.36 0.98
N LYS A 141 -26.55 -11.24 2.02
CA LYS A 141 -27.39 -11.07 3.21
C LYS A 141 -27.10 -9.77 3.96
N ASN A 142 -25.86 -9.30 3.92
CA ASN A 142 -25.43 -8.09 4.63
C ASN A 142 -25.27 -6.87 3.69
N ASN A 143 -25.71 -6.97 2.44
CA ASN A 143 -25.61 -5.90 1.43
C ASN A 143 -24.18 -5.36 1.28
N ILE A 144 -23.17 -6.21 1.37
CA ILE A 144 -21.76 -5.83 1.27
C ILE A 144 -21.36 -5.85 -0.20
N THR A 145 -20.82 -4.74 -0.67
CA THR A 145 -20.19 -4.61 -1.97
C THR A 145 -18.70 -4.80 -1.82
N VAL A 146 -18.11 -5.64 -2.67
CA VAL A 146 -16.66 -5.84 -2.76
C VAL A 146 -16.19 -5.32 -4.11
N TRP A 147 -15.28 -4.38 -4.10
CA TRP A 147 -14.56 -3.88 -5.28
C TRP A 147 -13.11 -4.31 -5.20
N ARG A 148 -12.60 -4.91 -6.26
CA ARG A 148 -11.18 -5.19 -6.40
C ARG A 148 -10.45 -3.93 -6.85
N PHE A 149 -9.31 -3.61 -6.21
CA PHE A 149 -8.50 -2.43 -6.48
C PHE A 149 -7.03 -2.81 -6.50
N HIS A 150 -6.63 -3.43 -7.61
CA HIS A 150 -5.30 -4.01 -7.85
C HIS A 150 -4.54 -3.23 -8.91
N ASP A 151 -4.99 -3.31 -10.18
CA ASP A 151 -4.29 -2.72 -11.32
C ASP A 151 -4.18 -1.20 -11.18
N TYR A 152 -5.24 -0.55 -10.75
CA TYR A 152 -5.26 0.88 -10.52
C TYR A 152 -4.28 1.28 -9.40
N TRP A 153 -4.22 0.52 -8.29
CA TRP A 153 -3.38 0.87 -7.15
C TRP A 153 -1.90 0.70 -7.48
N HIS A 154 -1.53 -0.28 -8.31
CA HIS A 154 -0.20 -0.42 -8.89
C HIS A 154 0.14 0.67 -9.91
N THR A 155 -0.86 1.23 -10.59
CA THR A 155 -0.65 2.31 -11.57
C THR A 155 -0.56 3.69 -10.91
N TYR A 156 -1.11 3.84 -9.72
CA TYR A 156 -0.96 5.07 -8.92
C TYR A 156 0.51 5.48 -8.79
N LYS A 157 0.79 6.78 -8.69
CA LYS A 157 2.16 7.29 -8.62
C LYS A 157 2.42 8.00 -7.28
N PRO A 158 3.29 7.47 -6.43
CA PRO A 158 4.02 6.18 -6.55
C PRO A 158 3.08 4.98 -6.44
N ASP A 159 3.49 3.81 -6.99
CA ASP A 159 2.77 2.54 -6.83
C ASP A 159 2.30 2.33 -5.39
N GLY A 160 0.98 2.21 -5.19
CA GLY A 160 0.36 2.29 -3.88
C GLY A 160 0.76 1.16 -2.94
N ILE A 161 0.91 -0.05 -3.46
CA ILE A 161 1.36 -1.21 -2.68
C ILE A 161 2.82 -1.02 -2.28
N PHE A 162 3.70 -0.83 -3.25
CA PHE A 162 5.14 -0.68 -3.00
C PHE A 162 5.43 0.49 -2.04
N TYR A 163 4.79 1.64 -2.26
CA TYR A 163 4.98 2.80 -1.40
C TYR A 163 4.53 2.57 0.05
N GLY A 164 3.38 1.92 0.25
CA GLY A 164 2.90 1.57 1.58
C GLY A 164 3.88 0.67 2.33
N VAL A 165 4.44 -0.34 1.66
CA VAL A 165 5.45 -1.23 2.24
C VAL A 165 6.74 -0.47 2.58
N ILE A 166 7.26 0.34 1.66
CA ILE A 166 8.46 1.15 1.88
C ILE A 166 8.27 2.14 3.04
N LYS A 167 7.09 2.76 3.14
CA LYS A 167 6.72 3.65 4.24
C LYS A 167 6.67 2.89 5.58
N LYS A 168 6.07 1.70 5.60
CA LYS A 168 5.96 0.85 6.78
C LYS A 168 7.33 0.39 7.30
N LEU A 169 8.28 0.17 6.38
CA LEU A 169 9.65 -0.22 6.68
C LEU A 169 10.57 0.97 7.02
N ASP A 170 10.10 2.20 6.91
CA ASP A 170 10.91 3.43 7.05
C ASP A 170 12.13 3.43 6.09
N TRP A 171 11.90 2.96 4.85
CA TRP A 171 12.95 2.83 3.82
C TRP A 171 12.87 3.89 2.72
N GLN A 172 12.04 4.92 2.86
CA GLN A 172 11.83 5.95 1.82
C GLN A 172 13.15 6.64 1.44
N ASN A 173 14.01 6.89 2.42
CA ASN A 173 15.29 7.58 2.23
C ASN A 173 16.37 6.70 1.55
N TYR A 174 16.11 5.41 1.41
CA TYR A 174 17.04 4.45 0.83
C TYR A 174 16.66 4.00 -0.59
N LEU A 175 15.53 4.50 -1.11
CA LEU A 175 15.07 4.20 -2.46
C LEU A 175 15.98 4.81 -3.51
N GLN A 176 16.30 4.00 -4.53
CA GLN A 176 16.99 4.43 -5.73
C GLN A 176 15.98 4.66 -6.88
N PRO A 177 16.34 5.43 -7.92
CA PRO A 177 15.44 5.73 -9.05
C PRO A 177 14.92 4.49 -9.78
N ASP A 178 15.65 3.37 -9.77
CA ASP A 178 15.30 2.10 -10.41
C ASP A 178 14.46 1.16 -9.51
N LYS A 179 13.92 1.69 -8.38
CA LYS A 179 13.22 0.95 -7.33
C LYS A 179 14.07 -0.03 -6.52
N GLY A 180 15.39 -0.03 -6.70
CA GLY A 180 16.32 -0.69 -5.80
C GLY A 180 16.37 0.01 -4.45
N ILE A 181 16.86 -0.66 -3.43
CA ILE A 181 17.01 -0.13 -2.08
C ILE A 181 18.46 -0.28 -1.69
N THR A 182 19.11 0.82 -1.27
CA THR A 182 20.49 0.79 -0.77
C THR A 182 20.49 1.15 0.70
N LEU A 183 20.56 0.14 1.55
CA LEU A 183 20.66 0.32 3.01
C LEU A 183 22.11 0.58 3.45
N PRO A 184 22.32 1.20 4.62
CA PRO A 184 23.60 1.11 5.30
C PRO A 184 23.96 -0.36 5.52
N ALA A 185 25.23 -0.70 5.36
CA ALA A 185 25.73 -2.07 5.52
C ALA A 185 25.25 -2.71 6.82
N THR A 186 24.46 -3.77 6.71
CA THR A 186 23.87 -4.45 7.86
C THR A 186 23.75 -5.96 7.60
N THR A 187 23.64 -6.77 8.66
CA THR A 187 23.55 -8.23 8.48
C THR A 187 22.16 -8.65 8.02
N LEU A 188 22.06 -9.76 7.28
CA LEU A 188 20.82 -10.40 6.89
C LEU A 188 19.91 -10.64 8.10
N LYS A 189 20.50 -11.06 9.23
CA LYS A 189 19.77 -11.21 10.52
C LYS A 189 19.09 -9.91 10.96
N ASN A 190 19.78 -8.78 10.90
CA ASN A 190 19.22 -7.50 11.31
C ASN A 190 18.11 -7.04 10.38
N ILE A 191 18.24 -7.28 9.06
CA ILE A 191 17.17 -7.01 8.10
C ILE A 191 15.93 -7.85 8.43
N ILE A 192 16.09 -9.14 8.71
CA ILE A 192 14.98 -10.01 9.11
C ILE A 192 14.28 -9.49 10.36
N LEU A 193 15.02 -9.09 11.38
CA LEU A 193 14.46 -8.52 12.61
C LEU A 193 13.67 -7.23 12.32
N HIS A 194 14.23 -6.36 11.47
CA HIS A 194 13.56 -5.13 11.04
C HIS A 194 12.25 -5.40 10.30
N LEU A 195 12.27 -6.31 9.30
CA LEU A 195 11.09 -6.72 8.56
C LEU A 195 10.01 -7.28 9.50
N LYS A 196 10.38 -8.21 10.38
CA LYS A 196 9.45 -8.83 11.33
C LYS A 196 8.81 -7.81 12.26
N SER A 197 9.60 -6.88 12.79
CA SER A 197 9.12 -5.86 13.72
C SER A 197 8.16 -4.87 13.04
N ASN A 198 8.50 -4.38 11.84
CA ASN A 198 7.73 -3.34 11.17
C ASN A 198 6.48 -3.89 10.47
N LEU A 199 6.55 -5.11 9.93
CA LEU A 199 5.41 -5.74 9.26
C LEU A 199 4.52 -6.52 10.24
N GLY A 200 4.93 -6.67 11.51
CA GLY A 200 4.16 -7.42 12.51
C GLY A 200 4.11 -8.93 12.25
N ILE A 201 5.12 -9.49 11.56
CA ILE A 201 5.17 -10.91 11.19
C ILE A 201 6.12 -11.71 12.10
N ALA A 202 5.70 -12.91 12.49
CA ALA A 202 6.49 -13.73 13.39
C ALA A 202 7.56 -14.57 12.67
N HIS A 203 7.33 -14.95 11.42
CA HIS A 203 8.15 -15.91 10.68
C HIS A 203 8.38 -15.44 9.25
N VAL A 204 9.57 -15.75 8.72
CA VAL A 204 9.94 -15.61 7.30
C VAL A 204 10.71 -16.85 6.86
N ARG A 205 10.68 -17.18 5.57
CA ARG A 205 11.58 -18.19 5.00
C ARG A 205 12.84 -17.51 4.44
N VAL A 206 14.00 -18.14 4.59
CA VAL A 206 15.28 -17.51 4.24
C VAL A 206 16.17 -18.51 3.51
N ILE A 207 16.87 -18.04 2.47
CA ILE A 207 18.05 -18.71 1.89
C ILE A 207 19.21 -17.74 2.01
N GLY A 208 20.29 -18.15 2.67
CA GLY A 208 21.50 -17.35 2.87
C GLY A 208 22.05 -17.45 4.29
N ASP A 209 23.28 -16.93 4.46
CA ASP A 209 23.96 -16.85 5.75
C ASP A 209 23.46 -15.62 6.53
N LEU A 210 22.95 -15.83 7.74
CA LEU A 210 22.38 -14.76 8.58
C LEU A 210 23.44 -13.71 9.01
N SER A 211 24.71 -14.06 9.02
CA SER A 211 25.82 -13.15 9.34
C SER A 211 26.28 -12.30 8.16
N LYS A 212 25.85 -12.65 6.95
CA LYS A 212 26.20 -11.94 5.73
C LYS A 212 25.77 -10.48 5.76
N THR A 213 26.63 -9.58 5.34
CA THR A 213 26.33 -8.17 5.14
C THR A 213 25.58 -7.95 3.82
N CYS A 214 24.54 -7.17 3.87
CA CYS A 214 23.70 -6.77 2.74
C CYS A 214 23.57 -5.25 2.69
N GLU A 215 23.67 -4.67 1.50
CA GLU A 215 23.49 -3.25 1.22
C GLU A 215 22.48 -3.05 0.08
N LYS A 216 22.64 -3.80 -1.02
CA LYS A 216 21.77 -3.74 -2.20
C LYS A 216 20.61 -4.71 -2.06
N ILE A 217 19.41 -4.16 -1.99
CA ILE A 217 18.20 -4.95 -1.78
C ILE A 217 17.23 -4.70 -2.92
N VAL A 218 16.57 -5.76 -3.37
CA VAL A 218 15.39 -5.67 -4.22
C VAL A 218 14.20 -6.27 -3.48
N LEU A 219 13.10 -5.51 -3.43
CA LEU A 219 11.84 -5.91 -2.83
C LEU A 219 10.79 -6.07 -3.93
N ILE A 220 10.21 -7.27 -4.01
CA ILE A 220 9.13 -7.63 -4.95
C ILE A 220 7.99 -8.21 -4.11
N PRO A 221 7.06 -7.39 -3.63
CA PRO A 221 5.91 -7.87 -2.86
C PRO A 221 4.96 -8.69 -3.73
N GLY A 222 4.04 -9.41 -3.11
CA GLY A 222 2.98 -10.18 -3.75
C GLY A 222 3.45 -11.39 -4.54
N ALA A 223 2.77 -11.68 -5.63
CA ALA A 223 2.91 -12.88 -6.46
C ALA A 223 3.48 -12.58 -7.86
N ALA A 224 4.65 -11.97 -7.96
CA ALA A 224 5.24 -11.57 -9.24
C ALA A 224 5.65 -12.74 -10.16
N GLY A 225 5.75 -13.95 -9.61
CA GLY A 225 6.15 -15.18 -10.32
C GLY A 225 7.66 -15.33 -10.48
N GLY A 226 8.10 -16.60 -10.55
CA GLY A 226 9.53 -16.94 -10.52
C GLY A 226 10.31 -16.40 -11.71
N HIS A 227 9.73 -16.41 -12.91
CA HIS A 227 10.39 -15.86 -14.10
C HIS A 227 10.82 -14.39 -13.89
N MET A 228 9.93 -13.56 -13.36
CA MET A 228 10.24 -12.15 -13.06
C MET A 228 11.28 -12.04 -11.95
N GLN A 229 11.13 -12.81 -10.86
CA GLN A 229 12.03 -12.79 -9.71
C GLN A 229 13.45 -13.18 -10.09
N VAL A 230 13.62 -14.25 -10.87
CA VAL A 230 14.92 -14.71 -11.39
C VAL A 230 15.54 -13.68 -12.34
N SER A 231 14.75 -13.14 -13.27
CA SER A 231 15.23 -12.12 -14.22
C SER A 231 15.70 -10.85 -13.50
N ILE A 232 15.03 -10.45 -12.44
CA ILE A 232 15.40 -9.29 -11.61
C ILE A 232 16.66 -9.61 -10.79
N ALA A 233 16.75 -10.80 -10.18
CA ALA A 233 17.93 -11.24 -9.46
C ALA A 233 19.19 -11.21 -10.35
N GLU A 234 19.08 -11.70 -11.59
CA GLU A 234 20.16 -11.69 -12.57
C GLU A 234 20.54 -10.25 -13.00
N LYS A 235 19.53 -9.44 -13.33
CA LYS A 235 19.74 -8.08 -13.85
C LYS A 235 20.38 -7.13 -12.82
N PHE A 236 19.94 -7.18 -11.57
CA PHE A 236 20.36 -6.23 -10.54
C PHE A 236 21.46 -6.77 -9.63
N ALA A 237 21.67 -8.10 -9.63
CA ALA A 237 22.61 -8.78 -8.76
C ALA A 237 22.61 -8.23 -7.31
N PRO A 238 21.45 -8.23 -6.61
CA PRO A 238 21.36 -7.69 -5.28
C PRO A 238 22.05 -8.60 -4.26
N ASP A 239 22.42 -8.05 -3.10
CA ASP A 239 22.83 -8.86 -1.96
C ASP A 239 21.66 -9.64 -1.37
N LEU A 240 20.45 -9.07 -1.46
CA LEU A 240 19.23 -9.64 -0.92
C LEU A 240 18.04 -9.39 -1.84
N LEU A 241 17.36 -10.45 -2.21
CA LEU A 241 16.05 -10.45 -2.84
C LEU A 241 14.98 -10.71 -1.76
N ILE A 242 14.01 -9.83 -1.64
CA ILE A 242 12.85 -9.98 -0.75
C ILE A 242 11.62 -10.13 -1.62
N VAL A 243 10.86 -11.22 -1.43
CA VAL A 243 9.65 -11.51 -2.21
C VAL A 243 8.45 -11.78 -1.31
N GLY A 244 7.24 -11.63 -1.84
CA GLY A 244 6.03 -12.00 -1.16
C GLY A 244 5.86 -13.53 -1.16
N GLU A 245 5.52 -14.10 -2.30
CA GLU A 245 5.44 -15.54 -2.50
C GLU A 245 6.29 -15.99 -3.70
N LEU A 246 6.53 -17.28 -3.82
CA LEU A 246 7.27 -17.88 -4.93
C LEU A 246 6.86 -19.34 -5.15
N GLN A 247 7.13 -19.86 -6.34
CA GLN A 247 7.22 -21.28 -6.61
C GLN A 247 8.62 -21.77 -6.18
N GLU A 248 8.64 -22.78 -5.31
CA GLU A 248 9.91 -23.26 -4.72
C GLU A 248 10.87 -23.80 -5.78
N TRP A 249 10.38 -24.54 -6.79
CA TRP A 249 11.19 -25.08 -7.88
C TRP A 249 11.77 -24.04 -8.86
N GLU A 250 11.34 -22.79 -8.76
CA GLU A 250 11.86 -21.67 -9.56
C GLU A 250 12.85 -20.83 -8.74
N THR A 251 12.37 -19.77 -8.10
CA THR A 251 13.22 -18.78 -7.42
C THR A 251 14.04 -19.37 -6.27
N ALA A 252 13.46 -20.25 -5.44
CA ALA A 252 14.20 -20.79 -4.31
C ALA A 252 15.35 -21.69 -4.76
N GLU A 253 15.11 -22.58 -5.73
CA GLU A 253 16.17 -23.45 -6.28
C GLU A 253 17.22 -22.64 -7.03
N TYR A 254 16.80 -21.63 -7.83
CA TYR A 254 17.73 -20.73 -8.50
C TYR A 254 18.68 -20.02 -7.50
N ILE A 255 18.14 -19.45 -6.42
CA ILE A 255 18.97 -18.76 -5.40
C ILE A 255 19.89 -19.74 -4.68
N ARG A 256 19.42 -20.97 -4.40
CA ARG A 256 20.25 -22.01 -3.80
C ARG A 256 21.43 -22.39 -4.70
N ASP A 257 21.18 -22.63 -5.97
CA ASP A 257 22.20 -22.98 -6.94
C ASP A 257 23.18 -21.82 -7.17
N ALA A 258 22.66 -20.60 -7.28
CA ALA A 258 23.49 -19.39 -7.37
C ALA A 258 24.48 -19.29 -6.21
N GLY A 259 24.04 -19.56 -4.98
CA GLY A 259 24.90 -19.59 -3.79
C GLY A 259 25.98 -20.68 -3.86
N LEU A 260 25.64 -21.89 -4.33
CA LEU A 260 26.59 -22.98 -4.51
C LEU A 260 27.61 -22.69 -5.62
N LEU A 261 27.26 -21.86 -6.60
CA LEU A 261 28.11 -21.39 -7.67
C LEU A 261 28.94 -20.14 -7.32
N GLY A 262 28.88 -19.68 -6.07
CA GLY A 262 29.65 -18.55 -5.56
C GLY A 262 28.97 -17.17 -5.66
N SER A 263 27.70 -17.11 -6.03
CA SER A 263 26.94 -15.86 -5.96
C SER A 263 26.69 -15.45 -4.50
N ASN A 264 26.68 -14.15 -4.27
CA ASN A 264 26.46 -13.60 -2.93
C ASN A 264 24.99 -13.17 -2.69
N ILE A 265 24.02 -13.73 -3.40
CA ILE A 265 22.62 -13.40 -3.24
C ILE A 265 21.97 -14.18 -2.10
N SER A 266 21.11 -13.51 -1.33
CA SER A 266 20.24 -14.13 -0.33
C SER A 266 18.76 -13.89 -0.68
N LEU A 267 17.86 -14.68 -0.11
CA LEU A 267 16.43 -14.59 -0.33
C LEU A 267 15.69 -14.54 1.00
N ILE A 268 14.69 -13.64 1.09
CA ILE A 268 13.66 -13.64 2.14
C ILE A 268 12.30 -13.77 1.47
N VAL A 269 11.45 -14.66 1.98
CA VAL A 269 10.05 -14.81 1.59
C VAL A 269 9.18 -14.38 2.75
N LEU A 270 8.39 -13.33 2.54
CA LEU A 270 7.58 -12.69 3.59
C LEU A 270 6.22 -13.37 3.78
N GLY A 271 5.62 -13.82 2.70
CA GLY A 271 4.21 -14.16 2.54
C GLY A 271 3.52 -13.13 1.63
N HIS A 272 2.53 -13.58 0.85
CA HIS A 272 1.84 -12.69 -0.11
C HIS A 272 1.17 -11.53 0.63
N ALA A 273 0.20 -11.84 1.50
CA ALA A 273 -0.53 -10.83 2.25
C ALA A 273 0.40 -9.94 3.07
N GLU A 274 1.33 -10.54 3.80
CA GLU A 274 2.25 -9.84 4.68
C GLU A 274 3.13 -8.84 3.94
N SER A 275 3.44 -9.12 2.69
CA SER A 275 4.29 -8.26 1.85
C SER A 275 3.57 -7.08 1.22
N GLU A 276 2.24 -7.08 1.16
CA GLU A 276 1.43 -6.06 0.48
C GLU A 276 0.40 -5.37 1.39
N GLU A 277 0.05 -5.98 2.53
CA GLU A 277 -0.92 -5.45 3.49
C GLU A 277 -0.64 -3.97 3.86
N PRO A 278 0.63 -3.52 4.04
CA PRO A 278 0.90 -2.11 4.31
C PRO A 278 0.45 -1.15 3.20
N GLY A 279 0.38 -1.61 1.96
CA GLY A 279 -0.17 -0.81 0.85
C GLY A 279 -1.67 -0.56 0.99
N MET A 280 -2.41 -1.52 1.53
CA MET A 280 -3.84 -1.38 1.79
C MET A 280 -4.14 -0.65 3.10
N GLU A 281 -3.24 -0.73 4.09
CA GLU A 281 -3.27 0.14 5.27
C GLU A 281 -3.08 1.61 4.85
N TRP A 282 -2.09 1.86 3.98
CA TRP A 282 -1.87 3.20 3.44
C TRP A 282 -3.04 3.71 2.58
N LEU A 283 -3.75 2.85 1.85
CA LEU A 283 -4.95 3.23 1.12
C LEU A 283 -6.01 3.82 2.06
N ALA A 284 -6.21 3.25 3.24
CA ALA A 284 -7.13 3.79 4.23
C ALA A 284 -6.72 5.20 4.69
N ASP A 285 -5.44 5.39 5.01
CA ASP A 285 -4.88 6.68 5.40
C ASP A 285 -5.00 7.73 4.29
N TRP A 286 -4.76 7.31 3.04
CA TRP A 286 -4.82 8.16 1.85
C TRP A 286 -6.26 8.58 1.51
N LEU A 287 -7.22 7.68 1.69
CA LEU A 287 -8.62 7.89 1.34
C LEU A 287 -9.39 8.67 2.43
N GLN A 288 -9.07 8.46 3.72
CA GLN A 288 -9.82 9.06 4.84
C GLN A 288 -9.94 10.60 4.77
N PRO A 289 -8.88 11.38 4.45
CA PRO A 289 -9.02 12.83 4.33
C PRO A 289 -9.88 13.29 3.14
N LYS A 290 -10.06 12.45 2.12
CA LYS A 290 -10.88 12.76 0.93
C LYS A 290 -12.36 12.55 1.20
N ILE A 291 -12.72 11.70 2.18
CA ILE A 291 -14.10 11.37 2.57
C ILE A 291 -14.22 11.38 4.10
N PRO A 292 -14.07 12.55 4.75
CA PRO A 292 -13.97 12.64 6.22
C PRO A 292 -15.24 12.23 6.95
N THR A 293 -16.40 12.24 6.28
CA THR A 293 -17.71 11.89 6.86
C THR A 293 -17.97 10.38 6.92
N ILE A 294 -17.20 9.57 6.17
CA ILE A 294 -17.33 8.11 6.13
C ILE A 294 -16.14 7.49 6.84
N LYS A 295 -16.42 6.61 7.80
CA LYS A 295 -15.35 5.92 8.52
C LYS A 295 -14.70 4.87 7.61
N ILE A 296 -13.37 4.93 7.50
CA ILE A 296 -12.55 3.98 6.76
C ILE A 296 -11.72 3.21 7.77
N ASN A 297 -11.73 1.88 7.68
CA ASN A 297 -10.94 1.02 8.54
C ASN A 297 -10.09 0.10 7.66
N HIS A 298 -8.81 -0.04 8.01
CA HIS A 298 -8.02 -1.14 7.48
C HIS A 298 -8.24 -2.39 8.34
N ILE A 299 -8.50 -3.54 7.70
CA ILE A 299 -8.61 -4.84 8.35
C ILE A 299 -7.65 -5.79 7.66
N ALA A 300 -6.59 -6.17 8.36
CA ALA A 300 -5.61 -7.11 7.84
C ALA A 300 -6.26 -8.46 7.55
N SER A 301 -5.99 -9.02 6.37
CA SER A 301 -6.48 -10.33 5.98
C SER A 301 -5.82 -11.48 6.76
N GLN A 302 -4.68 -11.22 7.36
CA GLN A 302 -3.82 -12.13 8.11
C GLN A 302 -3.31 -13.33 7.30
N SER A 303 -2.24 -13.96 7.77
CA SER A 303 -1.73 -15.19 7.19
C SER A 303 -2.71 -16.36 7.38
N PRO A 304 -2.98 -17.16 6.35
CA PRO A 304 -3.77 -18.38 6.52
C PRO A 304 -2.99 -19.51 7.20
N PHE A 305 -1.68 -19.36 7.38
CA PHE A 305 -0.79 -20.39 7.89
C PHE A 305 -0.58 -20.30 9.41
N THR A 306 -0.50 -21.45 10.05
CA THR A 306 -0.05 -21.58 11.44
C THR A 306 1.34 -22.22 11.44
N TRP A 307 2.27 -21.62 12.16
CA TRP A 307 3.63 -22.14 12.32
C TRP A 307 3.69 -23.04 13.55
N VAL A 308 4.20 -24.27 13.38
CA VAL A 308 4.32 -25.32 14.41
C VAL A 308 5.77 -25.71 14.63
#